data_244d1dcc8d09ad238c25f40480fc2572
#
_entry.id   244d1dcc8d09ad238c25f40480fc2572
#
_cell.length_a   1.000
_cell.length_b   1.000
_cell.length_c   1.000
_cell.angle_alpha   90.00
_cell.angle_beta   90.00
_cell.angle_gamma   90.00
#
_symmetry.space_group_name_H-M   'P 1'
#
loop_
_entity.id
_entity.type
_entity.pdbx_description
1 polymer ?
#
loop_
_entity_poly.entity_id
_entity_poly.type
_entity_poly.pdbx_seq_one_letter_code
_entity_poly.pdbx_strand_id
1 'polypeptide(L)'
;MNLPNEEGVSQDLKTHILSHGWAKLRTTNDSALNVIQDYAKTKQRGIWGLKQQRDVLYTMPSDLQSFVDKYSRNIFTAVVEQVRDGHTLRLRLLLSDLSHQYITLALAGVRSPKVGREDLAEAAEEFGPQARLYVETKCLQQKVKVRLFATNNTSSLVIGNITLNDGSSLAECVIANGFAKFADWHAAILASNGPSYLPSLKVAEKFAKENKMNIWQNFVDPIATQSTADVAANGNVKKNTTQSHPRQSEVIVSRIWSGDQISVIPFNKDGSEGVEKRIQIASIRQPRSADTKQAYWGLEAREFMRKKLIGKKVIYQHDYTRPKEEGFDEREAATIRFGGSQNSIGLLLVERGLATVIRHRRNDDRSHEYDELLIAEQAALSQAKGVHSNKELPIPRIPDASESYAKASSFLPQWKRSGKIAGVVEYVASGSRFKVYIPRDNQKITLVLSGLKAPRTARNPSEKSEEGAVQSLEFATRQLLQRDVEIIINGVDKAGGFVGTIYNTKGDNYGLSLVRRGLASVHEYSAESLPFADALFDAEQEAKDKKLGVWVNYNPAAEREAEEEAYTQAQEEAKEDEKSTSNLIDILISDVRSSPQFSFFVQLVGSEDSQKFERWVIY
;
A
#
# COMPACT_ATOMS: atom_id res chain seq x y z
N MET A 1 32.38 31.27 50.58
CA MET A 1 31.45 30.11 50.56
C MET A 1 32.04 29.07 51.48
N ASN A 2 31.35 28.75 52.56
CA ASN A 2 31.86 27.79 53.54
C ASN A 2 31.14 26.46 53.35
N LEU A 3 31.90 25.38 53.30
CA LEU A 3 31.42 24.01 53.14
C LEU A 3 31.76 23.19 54.39
N PRO A 4 30.96 22.21 54.79
CA PRO A 4 31.29 21.34 55.92
C PRO A 4 32.42 20.38 55.51
N ASN A 5 33.37 20.13 56.44
CA ASN A 5 34.36 19.08 56.29
C ASN A 5 33.79 17.69 56.70
N GLU A 6 34.63 16.66 56.66
CA GLU A 6 34.28 15.28 57.06
C GLU A 6 33.78 15.20 58.55
N GLU A 7 34.12 16.17 59.39
CA GLU A 7 33.74 16.28 60.82
C GLU A 7 32.57 17.26 61.03
N GLY A 8 31.95 17.78 59.96
CA GLY A 8 30.84 18.76 60.04
C GLY A 8 31.27 20.19 60.38
N VAL A 9 32.54 20.50 60.46
CA VAL A 9 33.05 21.84 60.73
C VAL A 9 33.07 22.66 59.43
N SER A 10 32.55 23.89 59.52
CA SER A 10 32.52 24.82 58.37
C SER A 10 33.93 25.24 57.96
N GLN A 11 34.31 24.95 56.72
CA GLN A 11 35.60 25.34 56.12
C GLN A 11 35.41 26.28 54.94
N ASP A 12 36.38 27.20 54.76
CA ASP A 12 36.45 28.00 53.54
C ASP A 12 36.68 27.11 52.31
N LEU A 13 36.03 27.45 51.21
CA LEU A 13 36.10 26.69 49.97
C LEU A 13 37.55 26.41 49.48
N LYS A 14 38.48 27.35 49.64
CA LYS A 14 39.89 27.15 49.28
C LYS A 14 40.52 26.01 50.09
N THR A 15 40.30 26.05 51.41
CA THR A 15 40.77 25.05 52.36
C THR A 15 40.17 23.68 52.05
N HIS A 16 38.89 23.63 51.74
CA HIS A 16 38.19 22.39 51.36
C HIS A 16 38.76 21.76 50.08
N ILE A 17 38.91 22.54 49.00
CA ILE A 17 39.47 22.07 47.74
C ILE A 17 40.92 21.59 47.90
N LEU A 18 41.76 22.30 48.63
CA LEU A 18 43.15 21.92 48.86
C LEU A 18 43.30 20.68 49.75
N SER A 19 42.51 20.56 50.84
CA SER A 19 42.55 19.40 51.73
C SER A 19 42.12 18.10 51.08
N HIS A 20 41.23 18.18 50.04
CA HIS A 20 40.81 17.05 49.23
C HIS A 20 41.75 16.79 48.01
N GLY A 21 42.78 17.62 47.82
CA GLY A 21 43.72 17.46 46.71
C GLY A 21 43.09 17.73 45.33
N TRP A 22 42.04 18.56 45.22
CA TRP A 22 41.36 18.89 43.94
C TRP A 22 42.00 20.07 43.22
N ALA A 23 42.92 20.79 43.91
CA ALA A 23 43.73 21.86 43.35
C ALA A 23 45.14 21.84 43.92
N LYS A 24 46.04 22.56 43.25
CA LYS A 24 47.38 22.89 43.77
C LYS A 24 47.55 24.39 43.83
N LEU A 25 48.33 24.83 44.78
CA LEU A 25 48.68 26.24 44.90
C LEU A 25 49.52 26.71 43.71
N ARG A 26 49.16 27.86 43.17
CA ARG A 26 49.91 28.50 42.08
C ARG A 26 51.19 29.21 42.58
N THR A 27 51.12 29.76 43.79
CA THR A 27 52.19 30.43 44.47
C THR A 27 52.31 29.91 45.91
N THR A 28 53.50 29.77 46.47
CA THR A 28 53.76 29.15 47.79
C THR A 28 53.89 30.16 48.93
N ASN A 29 53.41 31.40 48.78
CA ASN A 29 53.58 32.46 49.74
C ASN A 29 52.69 32.40 50.98
N ASP A 30 51.67 31.52 50.99
CA ASP A 30 50.79 31.32 52.12
C ASP A 30 51.11 30.02 52.85
N SER A 31 51.71 30.17 54.03
CA SER A 31 52.24 29.04 54.84
C SER A 31 51.04 28.12 55.31
N ALA A 32 49.87 28.68 55.62
CA ALA A 32 48.77 27.92 56.11
C ALA A 32 48.14 27.02 54.97
N LEU A 33 48.00 27.56 53.76
CA LEU A 33 47.54 26.81 52.63
C LEU A 33 48.49 25.75 52.13
N ASN A 34 49.83 25.98 52.29
CA ASN A 34 50.88 24.98 52.03
C ASN A 34 50.76 23.77 52.95
N VAL A 35 50.54 23.96 54.25
CA VAL A 35 50.32 22.85 55.21
C VAL A 35 49.12 21.99 54.78
N ILE A 36 48.01 22.62 54.35
CA ILE A 36 46.80 21.89 53.87
C ILE A 36 47.09 21.13 52.61
N GLN A 37 47.80 21.71 51.66
CA GLN A 37 48.25 21.04 50.44
C GLN A 37 49.14 19.84 50.73
N ASP A 38 50.12 20.01 51.64
CA ASP A 38 51.07 18.95 52.03
C ASP A 38 50.37 17.82 52.80
N TYR A 39 49.34 18.14 53.60
CA TYR A 39 48.42 17.14 54.15
C TYR A 39 47.74 16.32 53.07
N ALA A 40 47.16 16.97 52.02
CA ALA A 40 46.57 16.28 50.92
C ALA A 40 47.56 15.38 50.13
N LYS A 41 48.82 15.85 49.96
CA LYS A 41 49.90 15.06 49.36
C LYS A 41 50.23 13.82 50.20
N THR A 42 50.43 14.00 51.52
CA THR A 42 50.75 12.91 52.44
C THR A 42 49.67 11.86 52.52
N LYS A 43 48.41 12.30 52.47
CA LYS A 43 47.23 11.41 52.44
C LYS A 43 46.91 10.90 51.05
N GLN A 44 47.72 11.24 50.02
CA GLN A 44 47.49 10.84 48.61
C GLN A 44 46.07 11.13 48.14
N ARG A 45 45.50 12.29 48.50
CA ARG A 45 44.15 12.70 48.13
C ARG A 45 44.11 13.37 46.74
N GLY A 46 43.05 13.15 45.98
CA GLY A 46 42.81 13.80 44.70
C GLY A 46 43.97 13.65 43.71
N ILE A 47 44.48 14.77 43.17
CA ILE A 47 45.58 14.80 42.19
C ILE A 47 46.89 14.20 42.68
N TRP A 48 47.07 14.05 44.00
CA TRP A 48 48.28 13.50 44.60
C TRP A 48 48.25 11.97 44.81
N GLY A 49 47.02 11.37 44.74
CA GLY A 49 46.82 9.94 44.96
C GLY A 49 46.58 9.12 43.68
N LEU A 50 46.51 9.75 42.55
CA LEU A 50 46.14 9.09 41.31
C LEU A 50 47.28 8.22 40.76
N LYS A 51 47.23 6.92 41.03
CA LYS A 51 48.02 5.91 40.32
C LYS A 51 47.49 5.59 38.92
N GLN A 52 46.20 5.89 38.64
CA GLN A 52 45.56 5.68 37.36
C GLN A 52 44.87 6.98 36.92
N GLN A 53 45.19 7.45 35.74
CA GLN A 53 44.57 8.62 35.14
C GLN A 53 43.21 8.22 34.56
N ARG A 54 42.16 9.04 34.81
CA ARG A 54 40.88 8.88 34.13
C ARG A 54 41.05 9.18 32.65
N ASP A 55 40.57 8.27 31.83
CA ASP A 55 40.47 8.47 30.39
C ASP A 55 39.13 9.15 30.08
N VAL A 56 39.21 10.42 29.66
CA VAL A 56 38.02 11.23 29.34
C VAL A 56 38.09 11.62 27.88
N LEU A 57 37.22 10.99 27.10
CA LEU A 57 37.05 11.28 25.67
C LEU A 57 36.07 12.43 25.49
N TYR A 58 36.55 13.63 25.20
CA TYR A 58 35.77 14.86 25.04
C TYR A 58 35.08 14.97 23.67
N THR A 59 35.53 14.20 22.68
CA THR A 59 34.94 14.14 21.34
C THR A 59 33.86 13.10 21.27
N MET A 60 32.92 13.26 20.32
CA MET A 60 31.94 12.22 19.98
C MET A 60 32.66 10.95 19.50
N PRO A 61 32.12 9.76 19.77
CA PRO A 61 32.64 8.53 19.16
C PRO A 61 32.67 8.64 17.63
N SER A 62 33.76 8.14 17.03
CA SER A 62 33.96 8.18 15.57
C SER A 62 32.91 7.34 14.82
N ASP A 63 32.54 6.19 15.39
CA ASP A 63 31.45 5.33 14.93
C ASP A 63 30.32 5.31 15.97
N LEU A 64 29.34 6.20 15.78
CA LEU A 64 28.18 6.32 16.68
C LEU A 64 27.30 5.09 16.67
N GLN A 65 27.14 4.45 15.50
CA GLN A 65 26.26 3.29 15.38
C GLN A 65 26.80 2.12 16.19
N SER A 66 28.06 1.75 15.99
CA SER A 66 28.71 0.70 16.78
C SER A 66 28.72 1.03 18.27
N PHE A 67 28.91 2.31 18.63
CA PHE A 67 28.86 2.74 20.03
C PHE A 67 27.46 2.51 20.63
N VAL A 68 26.39 2.93 19.95
CA VAL A 68 25.02 2.74 20.43
C VAL A 68 24.66 1.25 20.47
N ASP A 69 24.99 0.47 19.44
CA ASP A 69 24.71 -0.97 19.39
C ASP A 69 25.36 -1.72 20.57
N LYS A 70 26.62 -1.34 20.91
CA LYS A 70 27.33 -1.90 22.05
C LYS A 70 26.64 -1.59 23.37
N TYR A 71 26.07 -0.40 23.52
CA TYR A 71 25.62 0.13 24.81
C TYR A 71 24.11 0.31 24.94
N SER A 72 23.31 0.03 23.93
CA SER A 72 21.84 0.27 23.89
C SER A 72 21.05 -0.49 24.98
N ARG A 73 21.59 -1.61 25.48
CA ARG A 73 20.94 -2.40 26.54
C ARG A 73 21.26 -1.91 27.95
N ASN A 74 22.22 -0.99 28.11
CA ASN A 74 22.71 -0.54 29.39
C ASN A 74 22.05 0.77 29.82
N ILE A 75 21.92 0.94 31.11
CA ILE A 75 21.56 2.22 31.75
C ILE A 75 22.83 2.78 32.37
N PHE A 76 23.25 3.97 31.94
CA PHE A 76 24.43 4.64 32.43
C PHE A 76 24.06 5.75 33.39
N THR A 77 24.97 6.00 34.36
CA THR A 77 24.99 7.27 35.05
C THR A 77 25.74 8.27 34.16
N ALA A 78 25.19 9.45 33.97
CA ALA A 78 25.80 10.53 33.22
C ALA A 78 25.73 11.84 34.01
N VAL A 79 26.62 12.77 33.71
CA VAL A 79 26.51 14.16 34.16
C VAL A 79 26.07 15.02 32.99
N VAL A 80 25.07 15.87 33.20
CA VAL A 80 24.63 16.83 32.20
C VAL A 80 25.56 18.04 32.21
N GLU A 81 26.42 18.13 31.21
CA GLU A 81 27.45 19.19 31.14
C GLU A 81 26.91 20.48 30.49
N GLN A 82 26.00 20.34 29.52
CA GLN A 82 25.42 21.48 28.83
C GLN A 82 24.03 21.14 28.30
N VAL A 83 23.09 22.08 28.36
CA VAL A 83 21.81 22.04 27.71
C VAL A 83 21.88 22.97 26.49
N ARG A 84 21.67 22.42 25.27
CA ARG A 84 21.68 23.22 24.04
C ARG A 84 20.32 23.83 23.75
N ASP A 85 19.29 23.03 23.92
CA ASP A 85 17.87 23.41 23.77
C ASP A 85 17.00 22.51 24.66
N GLY A 86 15.67 22.65 24.59
CA GLY A 86 14.73 21.87 25.41
C GLY A 86 14.75 20.36 25.19
N HIS A 87 15.49 19.84 24.20
CA HIS A 87 15.56 18.41 23.92
C HIS A 87 16.96 17.87 23.58
N THR A 88 17.96 18.76 23.42
CA THR A 88 19.34 18.37 23.05
C THR A 88 20.32 18.75 24.16
N LEU A 89 21.00 17.76 24.71
CA LEU A 89 21.90 17.91 25.83
C LEU A 89 23.28 17.33 25.52
N ARG A 90 24.33 17.94 26.05
CA ARG A 90 25.68 17.37 26.08
C ARG A 90 25.92 16.69 27.42
N LEU A 91 26.22 15.39 27.34
CA LEU A 91 26.33 14.51 28.49
C LEU A 91 27.76 13.96 28.57
N ARG A 92 28.23 13.75 29.79
CA ARG A 92 29.39 12.96 30.09
C ARG A 92 28.95 11.62 30.68
N LEU A 93 28.96 10.57 29.87
CA LEU A 93 28.66 9.19 30.30
C LEU A 93 29.79 8.68 31.19
N LEU A 94 29.46 8.11 32.32
CA LEU A 94 30.38 7.43 33.22
C LEU A 94 30.36 5.94 32.86
N LEU A 95 31.20 5.53 31.89
CA LEU A 95 31.24 4.14 31.40
C LEU A 95 31.85 3.21 32.46
N SER A 96 32.83 3.74 33.21
CA SER A 96 33.43 3.17 34.42
C SER A 96 34.02 4.29 35.27
N ASP A 97 34.56 3.97 36.45
CA ASP A 97 35.21 4.96 37.33
C ASP A 97 36.40 5.65 36.65
N LEU A 98 37.03 4.98 35.70
CA LEU A 98 38.22 5.45 34.99
C LEU A 98 37.97 5.84 33.54
N SER A 99 36.78 5.56 32.97
CA SER A 99 36.48 5.82 31.56
C SER A 99 35.19 6.62 31.41
N HIS A 100 35.34 7.82 30.87
CA HIS A 100 34.20 8.72 30.61
C HIS A 100 34.14 9.08 29.12
N GLN A 101 32.92 9.16 28.57
CA GLN A 101 32.69 9.50 27.17
C GLN A 101 31.74 10.68 27.08
N TYR A 102 32.10 11.72 26.34
CA TYR A 102 31.16 12.80 25.98
C TYR A 102 30.32 12.42 24.78
N ILE A 103 29.01 12.67 24.89
CA ILE A 103 28.06 12.52 23.80
C ILE A 103 27.12 13.72 23.72
N THR A 104 26.55 13.96 22.56
CA THR A 104 25.38 14.84 22.41
C THR A 104 24.15 13.97 22.22
N LEU A 105 23.18 14.09 23.12
CA LEU A 105 21.98 13.28 23.15
C LEU A 105 20.76 14.15 22.86
N ALA A 106 19.90 13.68 21.94
CA ALA A 106 18.56 14.20 21.73
C ALA A 106 17.55 13.31 22.47
N LEU A 107 16.62 13.91 23.21
CA LEU A 107 15.55 13.20 23.89
C LEU A 107 14.63 12.51 22.86
N ALA A 108 14.43 11.21 23.02
CA ALA A 108 13.56 10.43 22.15
C ALA A 108 12.10 10.89 22.26
N GLY A 109 11.45 11.14 21.13
CA GLY A 109 10.06 11.57 21.08
C GLY A 109 9.80 13.03 21.47
N VAL A 110 10.84 13.85 21.64
CA VAL A 110 10.69 15.24 22.09
C VAL A 110 11.19 16.20 21.00
N ARG A 111 10.41 17.23 20.75
CA ARG A 111 10.77 18.36 19.93
C ARG A 111 10.42 19.67 20.64
N SER A 112 11.43 20.37 21.14
CA SER A 112 11.29 21.71 21.69
C SER A 112 11.42 22.78 20.59
N PRO A 113 10.87 23.99 20.81
CA PRO A 113 11.18 25.16 20.02
C PRO A 113 12.69 25.45 19.99
N LYS A 114 13.16 26.02 18.90
CA LYS A 114 14.60 26.36 18.74
C LYS A 114 15.00 27.51 19.65
N VAL A 115 16.17 27.38 20.24
CA VAL A 115 16.88 28.49 20.86
C VAL A 115 17.66 29.21 19.77
N GLY A 116 17.48 30.52 19.60
CA GLY A 116 18.21 31.32 18.63
C GLY A 116 19.73 31.22 18.83
N ARG A 117 20.46 31.34 17.75
CA ARG A 117 21.92 31.35 17.74
C ARG A 117 22.39 32.64 17.11
N GLU A 118 23.03 33.51 17.91
CA GLU A 118 23.57 34.78 17.44
C GLU A 118 24.70 34.59 16.41
N ASP A 119 25.52 33.52 16.59
CA ASP A 119 26.62 33.16 15.71
C ASP A 119 26.19 32.71 14.30
N LEU A 120 24.96 32.21 14.16
CA LEU A 120 24.38 31.72 12.90
C LEU A 120 23.21 32.59 12.37
N ALA A 121 22.96 33.75 12.98
CA ALA A 121 21.82 34.63 12.68
C ALA A 121 20.45 33.89 12.70
N GLU A 122 20.34 32.81 13.47
CA GLU A 122 19.07 32.08 13.64
C GLU A 122 18.26 32.72 14.76
N ALA A 123 17.03 33.16 14.44
CA ALA A 123 16.08 33.68 15.41
C ALA A 123 15.58 32.57 16.37
N ALA A 124 15.34 32.93 17.63
CA ALA A 124 14.69 32.04 18.58
C ALA A 124 13.23 31.83 18.20
N GLU A 125 12.75 30.59 18.29
CA GLU A 125 11.31 30.30 18.27
C GLU A 125 10.70 30.68 19.62
N GLU A 126 9.40 31.02 19.62
CA GLU A 126 8.64 31.31 20.83
C GLU A 126 8.76 30.15 21.83
N PHE A 127 8.99 30.43 23.10
CA PHE A 127 9.29 29.47 24.18
C PHE A 127 10.59 28.67 24.06
N GLY A 128 11.46 28.90 23.06
CA GLY A 128 12.75 28.20 22.95
C GLY A 128 13.68 28.44 24.15
N PRO A 129 13.98 29.71 24.52
CA PRO A 129 14.78 30.03 25.70
C PRO A 129 14.19 29.49 27.01
N GLN A 130 12.85 29.55 27.16
CA GLN A 130 12.14 29.06 28.36
C GLN A 130 12.24 27.52 28.46
N ALA A 131 12.08 26.79 27.35
CA ALA A 131 12.25 25.35 27.31
C ALA A 131 13.66 24.92 27.71
N ARG A 132 14.69 25.63 27.23
CA ARG A 132 16.08 25.42 27.63
C ARG A 132 16.26 25.67 29.13
N LEU A 133 15.81 26.82 29.64
CA LEU A 133 15.92 27.17 31.05
C LEU A 133 15.23 26.13 31.95
N TYR A 134 14.06 25.64 31.56
CA TYR A 134 13.36 24.57 32.26
C TYR A 134 14.22 23.32 32.42
N VAL A 135 14.84 22.85 31.30
CA VAL A 135 15.71 21.67 31.31
C VAL A 135 16.98 21.93 32.13
N GLU A 136 17.56 23.12 32.02
CA GLU A 136 18.72 23.53 32.85
C GLU A 136 18.41 23.45 34.35
N THR A 137 17.28 23.97 34.78
CA THR A 137 16.87 23.92 36.20
C THR A 137 16.65 22.50 36.70
N LYS A 138 16.24 21.57 35.83
CA LYS A 138 15.95 20.18 36.20
C LYS A 138 17.21 19.31 36.29
N CYS A 139 18.18 19.51 35.44
CA CYS A 139 19.25 18.52 35.31
C CYS A 139 20.67 19.06 35.05
N LEU A 140 20.87 20.38 34.82
CA LEU A 140 22.23 20.90 34.53
C LEU A 140 23.20 20.63 35.68
N GLN A 141 24.39 20.11 35.36
CA GLN A 141 25.43 19.71 36.31
C GLN A 141 25.00 18.62 37.32
N GLN A 142 23.90 17.94 37.06
CA GLN A 142 23.40 16.84 37.90
C GLN A 142 23.75 15.48 37.31
N LYS A 143 23.81 14.47 38.16
CA LYS A 143 23.86 13.07 37.75
C LYS A 143 22.47 12.64 37.34
N VAL A 144 22.37 11.96 36.20
CA VAL A 144 21.11 11.41 35.65
C VAL A 144 21.33 9.99 35.14
N LYS A 145 20.28 9.21 34.98
CA LYS A 145 20.33 7.90 34.33
C LYS A 145 20.00 8.07 32.86
N VAL A 146 20.81 7.47 31.99
CA VAL A 146 20.68 7.60 30.53
C VAL A 146 20.59 6.22 29.88
N ARG A 147 19.65 6.07 28.95
CA ARG A 147 19.52 4.91 28.07
C ARG A 147 19.62 5.36 26.62
N LEU A 148 20.49 4.71 25.85
CA LEU A 148 20.70 5.01 24.43
C LEU A 148 19.77 4.14 23.58
N PHE A 149 19.16 4.70 22.55
CA PHE A 149 18.19 4.00 21.70
C PHE A 149 18.67 3.84 20.26
N ALA A 150 19.10 4.93 19.64
CA ALA A 150 19.46 4.98 18.23
C ALA A 150 20.45 6.12 17.94
N THR A 151 20.89 6.20 16.70
CA THR A 151 21.72 7.30 16.19
C THR A 151 20.99 8.09 15.11
N ASN A 152 21.31 9.39 15.03
CA ASN A 152 21.00 10.21 13.88
C ASN A 152 22.31 10.56 13.18
N ASN A 153 22.63 9.82 12.12
CA ASN A 153 23.90 9.97 11.40
C ASN A 153 24.04 11.33 10.68
N THR A 154 22.90 11.93 10.27
CA THR A 154 22.91 13.22 9.57
C THR A 154 23.34 14.37 10.49
N SER A 155 22.97 14.32 11.76
CA SER A 155 23.26 15.38 12.76
C SER A 155 24.29 14.96 13.79
N SER A 156 24.89 13.78 13.67
CA SER A 156 25.86 13.22 14.65
C SER A 156 25.35 13.25 16.09
N LEU A 157 24.07 12.87 16.29
CA LEU A 157 23.42 12.85 17.58
C LEU A 157 23.06 11.42 18.00
N VAL A 158 23.09 11.16 19.29
CA VAL A 158 22.53 9.96 19.90
C VAL A 158 21.09 10.26 20.34
N ILE A 159 20.16 9.36 20.03
CA ILE A 159 18.76 9.44 20.48
C ILE A 159 18.62 8.55 21.70
N GLY A 160 18.01 9.05 22.78
CA GLY A 160 17.87 8.28 24.00
C GLY A 160 16.90 8.90 25.00
N ASN A 161 16.80 8.26 26.17
CA ASN A 161 15.98 8.75 27.28
C ASN A 161 16.85 9.12 28.48
N ILE A 162 16.42 10.16 29.21
CA ILE A 162 17.03 10.62 30.47
C ILE A 162 16.01 10.45 31.59
N THR A 163 16.40 9.73 32.64
CA THR A 163 15.63 9.61 33.87
C THR A 163 16.31 10.45 34.94
N LEU A 164 15.56 11.34 35.55
CA LEU A 164 16.01 12.23 36.63
C LEU A 164 16.20 11.46 37.95
N ASN A 165 16.78 12.12 38.94
CA ASN A 165 17.03 11.51 40.25
C ASN A 165 15.77 11.13 41.02
N ASP A 166 14.66 11.80 40.76
CA ASP A 166 13.31 11.51 41.33
C ASP A 166 12.64 10.33 40.61
N GLY A 167 13.25 9.75 39.60
CA GLY A 167 12.70 8.65 38.79
C GLY A 167 11.84 9.09 37.62
N SER A 168 11.56 10.38 37.47
CA SER A 168 10.76 10.89 36.36
C SER A 168 11.51 10.91 35.03
N SER A 169 10.81 10.77 33.91
CA SER A 169 11.37 10.93 32.57
C SER A 169 11.48 12.41 32.23
N LEU A 170 12.69 12.88 31.86
CA LEU A 170 12.87 14.26 31.43
C LEU A 170 12.02 14.57 30.19
N ALA A 171 11.89 13.62 29.26
CA ALA A 171 11.05 13.75 28.07
C ALA A 171 9.58 14.02 28.42
N GLU A 172 9.02 13.24 29.35
CA GLU A 172 7.65 13.43 29.83
C GLU A 172 7.47 14.78 30.53
N CYS A 173 8.44 15.15 31.38
CA CYS A 173 8.39 16.44 32.09
C CYS A 173 8.37 17.65 31.14
N VAL A 174 9.19 17.63 30.10
CA VAL A 174 9.27 18.73 29.12
C VAL A 174 7.98 18.83 28.29
N ILE A 175 7.42 17.70 27.86
CA ILE A 175 6.16 17.67 27.10
C ILE A 175 4.98 18.04 27.98
N ALA A 176 4.83 17.47 29.18
CA ALA A 176 3.71 17.73 30.10
C ALA A 176 3.62 19.18 30.49
N ASN A 177 4.76 19.87 30.63
CA ASN A 177 4.78 21.30 30.91
C ASN A 177 4.66 22.18 29.65
N GLY A 178 4.36 21.60 28.50
CA GLY A 178 4.13 22.35 27.27
C GLY A 178 5.37 23.06 26.71
N PHE A 179 6.58 22.63 27.03
CA PHE A 179 7.82 23.16 26.45
C PHE A 179 8.29 22.41 25.21
N ALA A 180 7.61 21.32 24.85
CA ALA A 180 7.89 20.57 23.63
C ALA A 180 6.64 19.89 23.11
N LYS A 181 6.70 19.50 21.82
CA LYS A 181 5.72 18.64 21.14
C LYS A 181 6.24 17.22 21.07
N PHE A 182 5.34 16.28 20.96
CA PHE A 182 5.74 14.91 20.62
C PHE A 182 6.34 14.86 19.20
N ALA A 183 7.43 14.13 19.04
CA ALA A 183 8.13 13.94 17.78
C ALA A 183 7.74 12.59 17.16
N ASP A 184 6.74 12.59 16.29
CA ASP A 184 6.14 11.37 15.69
C ASP A 184 7.16 10.49 14.96
N TRP A 185 8.19 11.09 14.34
CA TRP A 185 9.25 10.32 13.65
C TRP A 185 10.12 9.47 14.56
N HIS A 186 10.04 9.66 15.88
CA HIS A 186 10.66 8.79 16.88
C HIS A 186 9.71 7.67 17.38
N ALA A 187 8.46 7.59 16.91
CA ALA A 187 7.48 6.61 17.40
C ALA A 187 7.98 5.17 17.29
N ALA A 188 8.60 4.80 16.16
CA ALA A 188 9.18 3.48 15.95
C ALA A 188 10.34 3.17 16.92
N ILE A 189 11.21 4.15 17.17
CA ILE A 189 12.35 4.02 18.11
C ILE A 189 11.83 3.82 19.53
N LEU A 190 10.82 4.58 19.93
CA LEU A 190 10.21 4.47 21.27
C LEU A 190 9.53 3.11 21.46
N ALA A 191 8.77 2.66 20.48
CA ALA A 191 8.06 1.37 20.54
C ALA A 191 9.02 0.17 20.64
N SER A 192 10.15 0.21 19.92
CA SER A 192 11.16 -0.86 19.96
C SER A 192 11.97 -0.92 21.26
N ASN A 193 12.04 0.21 21.99
CA ASN A 193 12.81 0.31 23.24
C ASN A 193 12.00 0.15 24.52
N GLY A 194 10.68 0.08 24.42
CA GLY A 194 9.77 -0.23 25.53
C GLY A 194 8.32 0.16 25.27
N PRO A 195 7.34 -0.66 25.65
CA PRO A 195 5.94 -0.46 25.33
C PRO A 195 5.31 0.75 26.02
N SER A 196 5.92 1.25 27.09
CA SER A 196 5.39 2.37 27.87
C SER A 196 5.82 3.75 27.37
N TYR A 197 6.95 3.86 26.65
CA TYR A 197 7.50 5.19 26.27
C TYR A 197 6.58 5.99 25.35
N LEU A 198 6.04 5.36 24.31
CA LEU A 198 5.19 6.05 23.36
C LEU A 198 3.85 6.51 23.98
N PRO A 199 3.10 5.66 24.71
CA PRO A 199 1.86 6.06 25.35
C PRO A 199 2.04 7.17 26.38
N SER A 200 3.11 7.11 27.21
CA SER A 200 3.33 8.12 28.26
C SER A 200 3.57 9.51 27.69
N LEU A 201 4.36 9.63 26.60
CA LEU A 201 4.60 10.92 25.94
C LEU A 201 3.34 11.48 25.27
N LYS A 202 2.48 10.63 24.69
CA LYS A 202 1.18 11.06 24.13
C LYS A 202 0.22 11.55 25.22
N VAL A 203 0.19 10.88 26.36
CA VAL A 203 -0.60 11.31 27.53
C VAL A 203 -0.09 12.65 28.06
N ALA A 204 1.23 12.82 28.17
CA ALA A 204 1.86 14.08 28.58
C ALA A 204 1.53 15.23 27.63
N GLU A 205 1.54 15.01 26.32
CA GLU A 205 1.17 16.03 25.34
C GLU A 205 -0.33 16.39 25.41
N LYS A 206 -1.19 15.37 25.56
CA LYS A 206 -2.62 15.59 25.75
C LYS A 206 -2.90 16.45 27.00
N PHE A 207 -2.24 16.10 28.10
CA PHE A 207 -2.34 16.90 29.35
C PHE A 207 -1.91 18.35 29.14
N ALA A 208 -0.77 18.60 28.44
CA ALA A 208 -0.29 19.95 28.16
C ALA A 208 -1.27 20.76 27.29
N LYS A 209 -1.91 20.11 26.29
CA LYS A 209 -2.93 20.73 25.42
C LYS A 209 -4.21 21.09 26.18
N GLU A 210 -4.73 20.16 26.99
CA GLU A 210 -5.94 20.36 27.78
C GLU A 210 -5.78 21.50 28.80
N ASN A 211 -4.57 21.62 29.40
CA ASN A 211 -4.24 22.67 30.35
C ASN A 211 -3.65 23.94 29.70
N LYS A 212 -3.61 24.02 28.37
CA LYS A 212 -3.07 25.17 27.61
C LYS A 212 -1.70 25.65 28.07
N MET A 213 -0.78 24.71 28.36
CA MET A 213 0.54 24.99 28.92
C MET A 213 1.47 25.55 27.84
N ASN A 214 2.17 26.67 28.12
CA ASN A 214 3.23 27.28 27.31
C ASN A 214 2.95 27.29 25.77
N ILE A 215 3.62 26.45 24.96
CA ILE A 215 3.41 26.40 23.50
C ILE A 215 1.97 26.06 23.09
N TRP A 216 1.14 25.60 24.02
CA TRP A 216 -0.26 25.25 23.82
C TRP A 216 -1.24 26.31 24.36
N GLN A 217 -0.76 27.48 24.81
CA GLN A 217 -1.61 28.53 25.39
C GLN A 217 -2.76 28.97 24.48
N ASN A 218 -2.55 28.97 23.18
CA ASN A 218 -3.54 29.30 22.15
C ASN A 218 -4.17 28.05 21.51
N PHE A 219 -4.00 26.86 22.12
CA PHE A 219 -4.55 25.63 21.59
C PHE A 219 -6.09 25.66 21.73
N VAL A 220 -6.75 25.51 20.61
CA VAL A 220 -8.21 25.33 20.52
C VAL A 220 -8.46 23.86 20.17
N ASP A 221 -9.14 23.16 21.08
CA ASP A 221 -9.50 21.75 20.80
C ASP A 221 -10.51 21.72 19.65
N PRO A 222 -10.19 21.08 18.53
CA PRO A 222 -11.10 20.99 17.39
C PRO A 222 -12.43 20.28 17.72
N ILE A 223 -12.50 19.53 18.83
CA ILE A 223 -13.74 18.86 19.28
C ILE A 223 -14.65 19.81 20.02
N ALA A 224 -14.13 20.76 20.82
CA ALA A 224 -14.93 21.68 21.63
C ALA A 224 -15.63 22.75 20.79
N THR A 225 -15.13 23.08 19.60
CA THR A 225 -15.71 24.15 18.76
C THR A 225 -16.95 23.70 17.98
N GLN A 226 -17.25 22.40 17.92
CA GLN A 226 -18.40 21.86 17.15
C GLN A 226 -19.71 21.83 17.95
N SER A 227 -19.66 21.92 19.30
CA SER A 227 -20.88 21.91 20.13
C SER A 227 -21.56 23.27 20.25
N THR A 228 -20.94 24.37 19.80
CA THR A 228 -21.51 25.74 19.90
C THR A 228 -21.87 26.37 18.55
N ALA A 229 -21.59 25.69 17.42
CA ALA A 229 -21.81 26.23 16.07
C ALA A 229 -23.19 25.91 15.46
N ASP A 230 -24.01 25.08 16.12
CA ASP A 230 -25.34 24.71 15.61
C ASP A 230 -26.45 25.74 15.94
N VAL A 231 -26.12 26.89 16.51
CA VAL A 231 -27.11 27.92 16.95
C VAL A 231 -26.99 29.25 16.20
N ALA A 232 -26.19 29.41 15.18
CA ALA A 232 -26.16 30.65 14.39
C ALA A 232 -26.13 30.36 12.88
N ALA A 233 -27.30 30.19 12.29
CA ALA A 233 -27.48 30.20 10.85
C ALA A 233 -27.55 31.62 10.30
N ASN A 234 -26.86 31.85 9.21
CA ASN A 234 -26.93 32.92 8.20
C ASN A 234 -25.74 33.88 8.15
N GLY A 235 -24.98 33.73 7.04
CA GLY A 235 -24.04 34.76 6.58
C GLY A 235 -22.91 34.17 5.70
N ASN A 236 -22.97 34.43 4.40
CA ASN A 236 -21.99 34.12 3.37
C ASN A 236 -20.56 34.50 3.76
N VAL A 237 -19.67 33.51 3.97
CA VAL A 237 -18.22 33.72 3.91
C VAL A 237 -17.57 32.49 3.25
N LYS A 238 -16.70 32.75 2.28
CA LYS A 238 -15.93 31.77 1.52
C LYS A 238 -15.12 30.85 2.45
N LYS A 239 -15.35 29.54 2.33
CA LYS A 239 -14.66 28.50 3.09
C LYS A 239 -13.23 28.32 2.62
N ASN A 240 -12.27 28.65 3.46
CA ASN A 240 -10.95 28.03 3.46
C ASN A 240 -10.97 26.88 4.48
N THR A 241 -10.75 25.69 3.97
CA THR A 241 -10.31 24.43 4.58
C THR A 241 -10.43 24.28 6.10
N THR A 242 -11.57 23.81 6.54
CA THR A 242 -11.76 23.25 7.88
C THR A 242 -11.53 21.74 7.82
N GLN A 243 -10.61 21.22 8.62
CA GLN A 243 -10.49 19.78 8.91
C GLN A 243 -11.78 19.33 9.62
N SER A 244 -12.75 18.85 8.84
CA SER A 244 -13.89 18.09 9.36
C SER A 244 -13.38 16.74 9.86
N HIS A 245 -13.95 16.20 10.95
CA HIS A 245 -13.78 14.78 11.32
C HIS A 245 -13.88 13.93 10.06
N PRO A 246 -12.97 12.94 9.88
CA PRO A 246 -12.98 12.13 8.68
C PRO A 246 -14.34 11.45 8.57
N ARG A 247 -15.16 11.89 7.60
CA ARG A 247 -16.44 11.28 7.31
C ARG A 247 -16.20 9.84 6.91
N GLN A 248 -16.57 8.93 7.79
CA GLN A 248 -16.59 7.52 7.45
C GLN A 248 -17.82 7.26 6.57
N SER A 249 -17.61 6.60 5.45
CA SER A 249 -18.67 6.19 4.55
C SER A 249 -18.45 4.76 4.08
N GLU A 250 -19.54 4.04 3.85
CA GLU A 250 -19.46 2.74 3.17
C GLU A 250 -19.26 2.96 1.67
N VAL A 251 -18.33 2.20 1.08
CA VAL A 251 -18.06 2.19 -0.36
C VAL A 251 -17.83 0.76 -0.84
N ILE A 252 -18.03 0.51 -2.14
CA ILE A 252 -17.69 -0.77 -2.77
C ILE A 252 -16.37 -0.61 -3.49
N VAL A 253 -15.44 -1.56 -3.32
CA VAL A 253 -14.19 -1.60 -4.09
C VAL A 253 -14.46 -2.21 -5.45
N SER A 254 -14.32 -1.41 -6.51
CA SER A 254 -14.58 -1.80 -7.90
C SER A 254 -13.34 -2.34 -8.62
N ARG A 255 -12.16 -1.80 -8.31
CA ARG A 255 -10.91 -2.16 -8.99
C ARG A 255 -9.68 -1.97 -8.10
N ILE A 256 -8.70 -2.86 -8.23
CA ILE A 256 -7.37 -2.74 -7.64
C ILE A 256 -6.36 -2.39 -8.74
N TRP A 257 -5.75 -1.21 -8.65
CA TRP A 257 -4.74 -0.76 -9.62
C TRP A 257 -3.35 -1.24 -9.24
N SER A 258 -3.02 -1.09 -7.96
CA SER A 258 -1.70 -1.40 -7.40
C SER A 258 -1.84 -1.79 -5.94
N GLY A 259 -0.73 -2.10 -5.27
CA GLY A 259 -0.72 -2.39 -3.83
C GLY A 259 -1.04 -1.21 -2.92
N ASP A 260 -1.23 0.00 -3.48
CA ASP A 260 -1.54 1.22 -2.74
C ASP A 260 -2.63 2.07 -3.39
N GLN A 261 -3.24 1.63 -4.52
CA GLN A 261 -4.27 2.38 -5.24
C GLN A 261 -5.46 1.48 -5.62
N ILE A 262 -6.66 1.96 -5.34
CA ILE A 262 -7.92 1.27 -5.62
C ILE A 262 -8.93 2.25 -6.23
N SER A 263 -9.95 1.71 -6.90
CA SER A 263 -11.17 2.44 -7.23
C SER A 263 -12.28 2.03 -6.30
N VAL A 264 -13.08 2.99 -5.89
CA VAL A 264 -14.24 2.79 -5.01
C VAL A 264 -15.47 3.46 -5.59
N ILE A 265 -16.63 2.87 -5.34
CA ILE A 265 -17.95 3.40 -5.69
C ILE A 265 -18.66 3.76 -4.38
N PRO A 266 -18.87 5.06 -4.10
CA PRO A 266 -19.63 5.50 -2.94
C PRO A 266 -21.13 5.26 -3.15
N PHE A 267 -21.88 5.21 -2.05
CA PHE A 267 -23.34 5.22 -2.09
C PHE A 267 -23.88 6.65 -1.96
N ASN A 268 -24.86 7.00 -2.76
CA ASN A 268 -25.60 8.24 -2.63
C ASN A 268 -26.57 8.16 -1.43
N LYS A 269 -27.18 9.29 -1.07
CA LYS A 269 -28.13 9.36 0.05
C LYS A 269 -29.40 8.53 -0.15
N ASP A 270 -29.76 8.29 -1.40
CA ASP A 270 -30.90 7.43 -1.83
C ASP A 270 -30.54 5.93 -1.90
N GLY A 271 -29.30 5.56 -1.55
CA GLY A 271 -28.79 4.21 -1.61
C GLY A 271 -28.32 3.76 -3.00
N SER A 272 -28.42 4.63 -4.01
CA SER A 272 -27.90 4.36 -5.35
C SER A 272 -26.35 4.43 -5.36
N GLU A 273 -25.73 3.74 -6.32
CA GLU A 273 -24.29 3.81 -6.52
C GLU A 273 -23.89 5.15 -7.14
N GLY A 274 -22.87 5.78 -6.58
CA GLY A 274 -22.28 7.02 -7.10
C GLY A 274 -21.24 6.78 -8.17
N VAL A 275 -20.53 7.83 -8.54
CA VAL A 275 -19.45 7.79 -9.54
C VAL A 275 -18.21 7.10 -8.97
N GLU A 276 -17.59 6.20 -9.75
CA GLU A 276 -16.33 5.54 -9.39
C GLU A 276 -15.22 6.57 -9.19
N LYS A 277 -14.52 6.47 -8.07
CA LYS A 277 -13.38 7.31 -7.73
C LYS A 277 -12.13 6.49 -7.53
N ARG A 278 -11.00 6.96 -8.07
CA ARG A 278 -9.69 6.37 -7.80
C ARG A 278 -9.07 7.05 -6.57
N ILE A 279 -8.68 6.26 -5.59
CA ILE A 279 -8.10 6.71 -4.33
C ILE A 279 -6.75 6.03 -4.08
N GLN A 280 -5.92 6.67 -3.25
CA GLN A 280 -4.70 6.09 -2.73
C GLN A 280 -4.90 5.69 -1.27
N ILE A 281 -4.29 4.56 -0.85
CA ILE A 281 -4.24 4.22 0.57
C ILE A 281 -3.28 5.19 1.26
N ALA A 282 -3.75 5.81 2.35
CA ALA A 282 -3.06 6.92 2.99
C ALA A 282 -1.70 6.52 3.57
N SER A 283 -0.70 7.37 3.35
CA SER A 283 0.65 7.30 3.93
C SER A 283 1.46 6.03 3.64
N ILE A 284 1.03 5.19 2.69
CA ILE A 284 1.80 4.03 2.24
C ILE A 284 2.18 4.11 0.76
N ARG A 285 3.20 3.34 0.40
CA ARG A 285 3.66 3.17 -0.98
C ARG A 285 3.91 1.70 -1.27
N GLN A 286 3.40 1.23 -2.41
CA GLN A 286 3.72 -0.12 -2.88
C GLN A 286 5.19 -0.28 -3.25
N PRO A 287 5.73 -1.51 -3.27
CA PRO A 287 7.04 -1.82 -3.81
C PRO A 287 7.19 -1.39 -5.26
N ARG A 288 8.37 -0.90 -5.64
CA ARG A 288 8.63 -0.39 -6.99
C ARG A 288 8.70 -1.52 -8.02
N SER A 289 7.89 -1.45 -9.05
CA SER A 289 7.90 -2.44 -10.15
C SER A 289 9.18 -2.38 -11.01
N ALA A 290 9.86 -1.24 -11.05
CA ALA A 290 11.13 -1.07 -11.76
C ALA A 290 12.34 -1.66 -11.01
N ASP A 291 12.21 -1.94 -9.72
CA ASP A 291 13.25 -2.56 -8.90
C ASP A 291 13.05 -4.08 -8.90
N THR A 292 13.99 -4.81 -9.46
CA THR A 292 13.92 -6.28 -9.59
C THR A 292 13.75 -6.99 -8.24
N LYS A 293 14.29 -6.42 -7.15
CA LYS A 293 14.14 -6.96 -5.79
C LYS A 293 12.75 -6.74 -5.21
N GLN A 294 12.07 -5.70 -5.66
CA GLN A 294 10.77 -5.28 -5.11
C GLN A 294 9.58 -5.68 -6.00
N ALA A 295 9.81 -5.89 -7.29
CA ALA A 295 8.75 -6.10 -8.27
C ALA A 295 7.83 -7.30 -7.94
N TYR A 296 8.40 -8.40 -7.46
CA TYR A 296 7.63 -9.56 -6.98
C TYR A 296 6.65 -9.17 -5.86
N TRP A 297 7.12 -8.40 -4.88
CA TRP A 297 6.31 -8.00 -3.73
C TRP A 297 5.20 -7.01 -4.11
N GLY A 298 5.39 -6.24 -5.19
CA GLY A 298 4.33 -5.39 -5.77
C GLY A 298 3.17 -6.21 -6.34
N LEU A 299 3.46 -7.34 -6.99
CA LEU A 299 2.44 -8.27 -7.47
C LEU A 299 1.71 -8.95 -6.31
N GLU A 300 2.44 -9.39 -5.28
CA GLU A 300 1.87 -9.99 -4.07
C GLU A 300 0.97 -8.98 -3.32
N ALA A 301 1.39 -7.72 -3.20
CA ALA A 301 0.60 -6.66 -2.59
C ALA A 301 -0.74 -6.46 -3.31
N ARG A 302 -0.70 -6.39 -4.65
CA ARG A 302 -1.90 -6.25 -5.49
C ARG A 302 -2.83 -7.45 -5.33
N GLU A 303 -2.29 -8.67 -5.36
CA GLU A 303 -3.08 -9.90 -5.22
C GLU A 303 -3.67 -10.03 -3.81
N PHE A 304 -2.93 -9.64 -2.77
CA PHE A 304 -3.43 -9.58 -1.41
C PHE A 304 -4.63 -8.63 -1.29
N MET A 305 -4.51 -7.42 -1.85
CA MET A 305 -5.61 -6.45 -1.86
C MET A 305 -6.82 -6.97 -2.64
N ARG A 306 -6.59 -7.58 -3.82
CA ARG A 306 -7.65 -8.16 -4.65
C ARG A 306 -8.48 -9.17 -3.84
N LYS A 307 -7.83 -10.16 -3.24
CA LYS A 307 -8.51 -11.21 -2.44
C LYS A 307 -9.26 -10.65 -1.23
N LYS A 308 -8.76 -9.57 -0.64
CA LYS A 308 -9.36 -8.99 0.56
C LYS A 308 -10.49 -8.02 0.26
N LEU A 309 -10.39 -7.21 -0.79
CA LEU A 309 -11.24 -6.04 -0.98
C LEU A 309 -12.17 -6.09 -2.19
N ILE A 310 -11.77 -6.75 -3.30
CA ILE A 310 -12.52 -6.64 -4.56
C ILE A 310 -14.00 -7.02 -4.40
N GLY A 311 -14.89 -6.13 -4.85
CA GLY A 311 -16.33 -6.31 -4.80
C GLY A 311 -16.97 -6.31 -3.42
N LYS A 312 -16.21 -6.01 -2.36
CA LYS A 312 -16.73 -5.96 -0.99
C LYS A 312 -17.06 -4.53 -0.58
N LYS A 313 -18.03 -4.41 0.33
CA LYS A 313 -18.28 -3.17 1.07
C LYS A 313 -17.17 -2.96 2.09
N VAL A 314 -16.62 -1.77 2.12
CA VAL A 314 -15.55 -1.35 3.04
C VAL A 314 -15.86 0.02 3.63
N ILE A 315 -15.26 0.32 4.77
CA ILE A 315 -15.37 1.64 5.39
C ILE A 315 -14.23 2.50 4.82
N TYR A 316 -14.63 3.57 4.15
CA TYR A 316 -13.74 4.62 3.63
C TYR A 316 -13.68 5.76 4.62
N GLN A 317 -12.47 6.20 4.95
CA GLN A 317 -12.20 7.37 5.77
C GLN A 317 -11.20 8.25 5.04
N HIS A 318 -11.63 9.44 4.63
CA HIS A 318 -10.75 10.41 3.98
C HIS A 318 -9.74 10.95 4.99
N ASP A 319 -8.45 10.91 4.66
CA ASP A 319 -7.38 11.44 5.49
C ASP A 319 -6.86 12.78 4.95
N TYR A 320 -6.50 12.83 3.67
CA TYR A 320 -6.01 14.03 3.01
C TYR A 320 -6.13 13.93 1.48
N THR A 321 -5.97 15.07 0.82
CA THR A 321 -5.95 15.15 -0.65
C THR A 321 -4.57 15.60 -1.10
N ARG A 322 -3.94 14.83 -1.98
CA ARG A 322 -2.69 15.22 -2.62
C ARG A 322 -3.02 16.16 -3.77
N PRO A 323 -2.46 17.39 -3.76
CA PRO A 323 -2.70 18.33 -4.84
C PRO A 323 -2.12 17.81 -6.17
N LYS A 324 -2.64 18.38 -7.27
CA LYS A 324 -2.12 18.11 -8.60
C LYS A 324 -0.69 18.63 -8.70
N GLU A 325 0.24 17.75 -9.08
CA GLU A 325 1.64 18.05 -9.39
C GLU A 325 1.91 17.77 -10.88
N GLU A 326 3.01 18.29 -11.45
CA GLU A 326 3.39 17.99 -12.84
C GLU A 326 3.48 16.47 -13.07
N GLY A 327 2.60 15.96 -13.95
CA GLY A 327 2.50 14.53 -14.30
C GLY A 327 1.62 13.67 -13.38
N PHE A 328 1.00 14.24 -12.35
CA PHE A 328 0.10 13.51 -11.45
C PHE A 328 -1.19 14.30 -11.17
N ASP A 329 -2.33 13.67 -11.42
CA ASP A 329 -3.62 14.25 -11.07
C ASP A 329 -3.83 14.30 -9.56
N GLU A 330 -4.69 15.23 -9.13
CA GLU A 330 -5.18 15.30 -7.75
C GLU A 330 -5.74 13.94 -7.31
N ARG A 331 -5.38 13.49 -6.10
CA ARG A 331 -5.82 12.21 -5.55
C ARG A 331 -6.19 12.30 -4.08
N GLU A 332 -7.35 11.75 -3.77
CA GLU A 332 -7.76 11.52 -2.40
C GLU A 332 -6.93 10.37 -1.79
N ALA A 333 -6.40 10.60 -0.60
CA ALA A 333 -5.74 9.57 0.22
C ALA A 333 -6.65 9.21 1.39
N ALA A 334 -6.85 7.92 1.60
CA ALA A 334 -7.85 7.43 2.56
C ALA A 334 -7.37 6.17 3.29
N THR A 335 -7.86 6.02 4.50
CA THR A 335 -7.79 4.77 5.26
C THR A 335 -8.98 3.90 4.94
N ILE A 336 -8.72 2.62 4.63
CA ILE A 336 -9.75 1.63 4.26
C ILE A 336 -9.77 0.51 5.28
N ARG A 337 -10.95 0.28 5.90
CA ARG A 337 -11.21 -0.84 6.81
C ARG A 337 -12.23 -1.80 6.21
N PHE A 338 -12.08 -3.08 6.48
CA PHE A 338 -12.93 -4.13 5.90
C PHE A 338 -13.30 -5.20 6.94
N GLY A 339 -14.42 -5.89 6.71
CA GLY A 339 -14.84 -7.06 7.49
C GLY A 339 -15.16 -6.78 8.96
N GLY A 340 -15.64 -5.58 9.32
CA GLY A 340 -15.92 -5.19 10.70
C GLY A 340 -14.67 -5.08 11.60
N SER A 341 -13.49 -5.21 11.00
CA SER A 341 -12.21 -5.18 11.68
C SER A 341 -11.79 -3.75 12.01
N GLN A 342 -11.17 -3.56 13.15
CA GLN A 342 -10.52 -2.30 13.49
C GLN A 342 -9.25 -2.05 12.66
N ASN A 343 -8.66 -3.10 12.07
CA ASN A 343 -7.43 -3.00 11.29
C ASN A 343 -7.69 -2.50 9.88
N SER A 344 -6.91 -1.52 9.47
CA SER A 344 -6.94 -1.03 8.09
C SER A 344 -6.15 -1.95 7.15
N ILE A 345 -6.47 -1.87 5.85
CA ILE A 345 -5.70 -2.58 4.83
C ILE A 345 -4.27 -2.06 4.76
N GLY A 346 -4.05 -0.76 5.02
CA GLY A 346 -2.72 -0.15 5.06
C GLY A 346 -1.83 -0.78 6.11
N LEU A 347 -2.32 -0.93 7.34
CA LEU A 347 -1.60 -1.61 8.42
C LEU A 347 -1.23 -3.04 8.05
N LEU A 348 -2.18 -3.82 7.52
CA LEU A 348 -1.93 -5.22 7.13
C LEU A 348 -0.90 -5.37 6.01
N LEU A 349 -0.87 -4.44 5.06
CA LEU A 349 0.14 -4.43 3.99
C LEU A 349 1.53 -4.15 4.56
N VAL A 350 1.65 -3.17 5.44
CA VAL A 350 2.92 -2.79 6.06
C VAL A 350 3.43 -3.89 7.00
N GLU A 351 2.57 -4.46 7.85
CA GLU A 351 2.92 -5.59 8.74
C GLU A 351 3.49 -6.81 8.01
N ARG A 352 3.01 -7.04 6.77
CA ARG A 352 3.47 -8.14 5.91
C ARG A 352 4.70 -7.78 5.07
N GLY A 353 5.15 -6.53 5.12
CA GLY A 353 6.22 -6.04 4.26
C GLY A 353 5.80 -5.92 2.78
N LEU A 354 4.50 -5.77 2.49
CA LEU A 354 3.95 -5.60 1.14
C LEU A 354 3.81 -4.12 0.75
N ALA A 355 4.05 -3.21 1.67
CA ALA A 355 4.12 -1.77 1.44
C ALA A 355 5.14 -1.14 2.39
N THR A 356 5.64 0.04 2.04
CA THR A 356 6.49 0.87 2.87
C THR A 356 5.75 2.15 3.27
N VAL A 357 6.10 2.73 4.42
CA VAL A 357 5.49 3.96 4.90
C VAL A 357 6.15 5.17 4.23
N ILE A 358 5.34 6.09 3.70
CA ILE A 358 5.81 7.36 3.15
C ILE A 358 6.29 8.24 4.30
N ARG A 359 7.51 8.79 4.21
CA ARG A 359 8.03 9.75 5.18
C ARG A 359 7.50 11.14 4.83
N HIS A 360 6.55 11.60 5.61
CA HIS A 360 5.97 12.94 5.48
C HIS A 360 6.87 14.00 6.13
N ARG A 361 6.90 15.20 5.54
CA ARG A 361 7.52 16.38 6.17
C ARG A 361 6.63 16.85 7.33
N ARG A 362 7.15 17.73 8.15
CA ARG A 362 6.49 18.19 9.39
C ARG A 362 5.06 18.72 9.19
N ASN A 363 4.83 19.44 8.10
CA ASN A 363 3.56 20.13 7.81
C ASN A 363 2.75 19.41 6.74
N ASP A 364 3.17 18.23 6.27
CA ASP A 364 2.42 17.47 5.29
C ASP A 364 1.25 16.77 5.99
N ASP A 365 0.12 16.77 5.30
CA ASP A 365 -1.03 15.97 5.70
C ASP A 365 -0.67 14.47 5.62
N ARG A 366 -1.17 13.68 6.56
CA ARG A 366 -0.85 12.26 6.69
C ARG A 366 -2.02 11.45 7.23
N SER A 367 -1.95 10.13 7.13
CA SER A 367 -2.94 9.24 7.72
C SER A 367 -3.08 9.47 9.23
N HIS A 368 -4.28 9.35 9.74
CA HIS A 368 -4.54 9.34 11.19
C HIS A 368 -3.95 8.10 11.89
N GLU A 369 -3.67 6.99 11.13
CA GLU A 369 -2.98 5.78 11.62
C GLU A 369 -1.45 5.82 11.37
N TYR A 370 -0.88 7.02 11.14
CA TYR A 370 0.53 7.14 10.71
C TYR A 370 1.53 6.53 11.70
N ASP A 371 1.27 6.69 12.99
CA ASP A 371 2.14 6.17 14.04
C ASP A 371 2.08 4.63 14.11
N GLU A 372 0.88 4.07 13.97
CA GLU A 372 0.66 2.62 13.89
C GLU A 372 1.33 2.02 12.65
N LEU A 373 1.27 2.73 11.52
CA LEU A 373 1.98 2.33 10.29
C LEU A 373 3.50 2.30 10.48
N LEU A 374 4.09 3.27 11.19
CA LEU A 374 5.52 3.30 11.50
C LEU A 374 5.93 2.14 12.41
N ILE A 375 5.11 1.82 13.41
CA ILE A 375 5.32 0.68 14.32
C ILE A 375 5.27 -0.63 13.53
N ALA A 376 4.26 -0.79 12.68
CA ALA A 376 4.08 -1.96 11.83
C ALA A 376 5.27 -2.16 10.86
N GLU A 377 5.77 -1.08 10.26
CA GLU A 377 6.94 -1.13 9.37
C GLU A 377 8.21 -1.57 10.14
N GLN A 378 8.43 -1.02 11.34
CA GLN A 378 9.56 -1.42 12.16
C GLN A 378 9.50 -2.89 12.56
N ALA A 379 8.31 -3.41 12.86
CA ALA A 379 8.10 -4.83 13.13
C ALA A 379 8.36 -5.69 11.89
N ALA A 380 7.94 -5.25 10.70
CA ALA A 380 8.22 -5.94 9.44
C ALA A 380 9.72 -5.94 9.08
N LEU A 381 10.42 -4.82 9.34
CA LEU A 381 11.87 -4.69 9.18
C LEU A 381 12.63 -5.66 10.09
N SER A 382 12.29 -5.69 11.39
CA SER A 382 12.95 -6.56 12.37
C SER A 382 12.77 -8.06 12.07
N GLN A 383 11.65 -8.41 11.41
CA GLN A 383 11.32 -9.78 11.00
C GLN A 383 11.74 -10.09 9.56
N ALA A 384 12.39 -9.15 8.87
CA ALA A 384 12.80 -9.27 7.47
C ALA A 384 11.68 -9.78 6.53
N LYS A 385 10.46 -9.22 6.67
CA LYS A 385 9.29 -9.60 5.88
C LYS A 385 9.21 -8.87 4.53
N GLY A 386 8.71 -9.55 3.53
CA GLY A 386 8.37 -8.95 2.23
C GLY A 386 9.53 -8.18 1.60
N VAL A 387 9.33 -6.91 1.28
CA VAL A 387 10.34 -6.01 0.70
C VAL A 387 11.57 -5.78 1.58
N HIS A 388 11.44 -6.05 2.87
CA HIS A 388 12.54 -5.95 3.85
C HIS A 388 13.35 -7.24 3.93
N SER A 389 12.97 -8.29 3.21
CA SER A 389 13.74 -9.51 3.09
C SER A 389 14.87 -9.33 2.08
N ASN A 390 16.02 -9.98 2.32
CA ASN A 390 17.13 -10.01 1.36
C ASN A 390 16.92 -11.03 0.23
N LYS A 391 15.70 -11.58 0.09
CA LYS A 391 15.38 -12.58 -0.93
C LYS A 391 15.06 -11.91 -2.25
N GLU A 392 15.79 -12.23 -3.30
CA GLU A 392 15.44 -11.90 -4.68
C GLU A 392 14.53 -13.00 -5.22
N LEU A 393 13.28 -12.65 -5.50
CA LEU A 393 12.30 -13.56 -6.07
C LEU A 393 12.04 -13.18 -7.53
N PRO A 394 12.11 -14.14 -8.46
CA PRO A 394 11.86 -13.85 -9.87
C PRO A 394 10.40 -13.45 -10.08
N ILE A 395 10.18 -12.46 -10.94
CA ILE A 395 8.85 -12.07 -11.37
C ILE A 395 8.25 -13.24 -12.16
N PRO A 396 7.09 -13.77 -11.77
CA PRO A 396 6.47 -14.86 -12.50
C PRO A 396 6.06 -14.39 -13.90
N ARG A 397 6.60 -15.05 -14.92
CA ARG A 397 6.13 -14.89 -16.30
C ARG A 397 4.88 -15.74 -16.47
N ILE A 398 3.80 -15.11 -16.90
CA ILE A 398 2.53 -15.78 -17.15
C ILE A 398 2.34 -15.82 -18.67
N PRO A 399 2.58 -16.97 -19.32
CA PRO A 399 2.39 -17.10 -20.77
C PRO A 399 0.91 -17.07 -21.14
N ASP A 400 0.61 -16.63 -22.37
CA ASP A 400 -0.74 -16.61 -22.93
C ASP A 400 -0.94 -17.90 -23.76
N ALA A 401 -1.86 -18.76 -23.32
CA ALA A 401 -2.22 -19.98 -24.03
C ALA A 401 -3.06 -19.69 -25.28
N SER A 402 -3.67 -18.49 -25.38
CA SER A 402 -4.47 -18.05 -26.53
C SER A 402 -3.66 -17.32 -27.61
N GLU A 403 -2.33 -17.35 -27.54
CA GLU A 403 -1.44 -16.67 -28.50
C GLU A 403 -1.58 -17.21 -29.94
N SER A 404 -1.89 -18.50 -30.08
CA SER A 404 -2.14 -19.14 -31.37
C SER A 404 -3.10 -20.32 -31.23
N TYR A 405 -3.79 -20.66 -32.31
CA TYR A 405 -4.67 -21.84 -32.37
C TYR A 405 -3.94 -23.13 -31.97
N ALA A 406 -2.71 -23.35 -32.48
CA ALA A 406 -1.94 -24.54 -32.18
C ALA A 406 -1.64 -24.67 -30.67
N LYS A 407 -1.26 -23.56 -30.04
CA LYS A 407 -0.98 -23.51 -28.60
C LYS A 407 -2.24 -23.74 -27.79
N ALA A 408 -3.35 -23.07 -28.14
CA ALA A 408 -4.64 -23.25 -27.49
C ALA A 408 -5.15 -24.69 -27.60
N SER A 409 -5.03 -25.29 -28.80
CA SER A 409 -5.44 -26.66 -29.05
C SER A 409 -4.65 -27.70 -28.23
N SER A 410 -3.40 -27.41 -27.86
CA SER A 410 -2.61 -28.30 -27.02
C SER A 410 -3.13 -28.38 -25.57
N PHE A 411 -3.70 -27.30 -25.03
CA PHE A 411 -4.30 -27.27 -23.69
C PHE A 411 -5.75 -27.77 -23.65
N LEU A 412 -6.47 -27.68 -24.76
CA LEU A 412 -7.91 -27.98 -24.82
C LEU A 412 -8.30 -29.35 -24.25
N PRO A 413 -7.62 -30.49 -24.60
CA PRO A 413 -8.03 -31.80 -24.11
C PRO A 413 -7.94 -31.94 -22.60
N GLN A 414 -6.90 -31.34 -22.00
CA GLN A 414 -6.69 -31.35 -20.55
C GLN A 414 -7.77 -30.52 -19.84
N TRP A 415 -8.01 -29.30 -20.32
CA TRP A 415 -8.96 -28.39 -19.66
C TRP A 415 -10.42 -28.81 -19.87
N LYS A 416 -10.75 -29.36 -21.02
CA LYS A 416 -12.10 -29.93 -21.28
C LYS A 416 -12.41 -31.09 -20.34
N ARG A 417 -11.44 -31.97 -20.04
CA ARG A 417 -11.58 -33.06 -19.08
C ARG A 417 -11.63 -32.60 -17.62
N SER A 418 -11.01 -31.47 -17.29
CA SER A 418 -10.97 -30.95 -15.93
C SER A 418 -12.33 -30.44 -15.44
N GLY A 419 -13.32 -30.23 -16.31
CA GLY A 419 -14.61 -29.66 -15.97
C GLY A 419 -14.48 -28.20 -15.51
N LYS A 420 -14.87 -27.92 -14.27
CA LYS A 420 -14.74 -26.58 -13.68
C LYS A 420 -13.30 -26.27 -13.30
N ILE A 421 -12.78 -25.16 -13.81
CA ILE A 421 -11.42 -24.68 -13.58
C ILE A 421 -11.50 -23.33 -12.88
N ALA A 422 -10.79 -23.17 -11.76
CA ALA A 422 -10.69 -21.89 -11.07
C ALA A 422 -9.86 -20.89 -11.90
N GLY A 423 -10.38 -19.70 -12.07
CA GLY A 423 -9.73 -18.61 -12.80
C GLY A 423 -9.94 -17.25 -12.13
N VAL A 424 -9.16 -16.27 -12.57
CA VAL A 424 -9.30 -14.85 -12.18
C VAL A 424 -9.48 -14.04 -13.46
N VAL A 425 -10.54 -13.26 -13.54
CA VAL A 425 -10.78 -12.37 -14.69
C VAL A 425 -9.87 -11.14 -14.55
N GLU A 426 -8.82 -11.06 -15.35
CA GLU A 426 -7.88 -9.93 -15.30
C GLU A 426 -8.34 -8.72 -16.11
N TYR A 427 -9.03 -8.98 -17.23
CA TYR A 427 -9.49 -7.92 -18.14
C TYR A 427 -10.82 -8.31 -18.80
N VAL A 428 -11.68 -7.32 -18.97
CA VAL A 428 -12.97 -7.42 -19.64
C VAL A 428 -12.88 -6.65 -20.96
N ALA A 429 -12.96 -7.35 -22.09
CA ALA A 429 -12.89 -6.75 -23.42
C ALA A 429 -14.29 -6.37 -23.95
N SER A 430 -15.30 -7.17 -23.62
CA SER A 430 -16.71 -6.93 -23.92
C SER A 430 -17.58 -7.73 -22.96
N GLY A 431 -18.90 -7.63 -23.05
CA GLY A 431 -19.80 -8.46 -22.25
C GLY A 431 -19.61 -9.96 -22.37
N SER A 432 -19.02 -10.44 -23.48
CA SER A 432 -18.81 -11.87 -23.74
C SER A 432 -17.34 -12.28 -23.96
N ARG A 433 -16.37 -11.37 -23.82
CA ARG A 433 -14.95 -11.67 -24.07
C ARG A 433 -14.06 -11.17 -22.93
N PHE A 434 -13.24 -12.06 -22.39
CA PHE A 434 -12.44 -11.85 -21.17
C PHE A 434 -11.01 -12.33 -21.32
N LYS A 435 -10.05 -11.71 -20.60
CA LYS A 435 -8.78 -12.34 -20.31
C LYS A 435 -8.84 -12.93 -18.90
N VAL A 436 -8.63 -14.23 -18.81
CA VAL A 436 -8.70 -14.99 -17.57
C VAL A 436 -7.35 -15.61 -17.25
N TYR A 437 -6.89 -15.44 -16.03
CA TYR A 437 -5.70 -16.12 -15.50
C TYR A 437 -6.13 -17.42 -14.82
N ILE A 438 -5.49 -18.52 -15.15
CA ILE A 438 -5.67 -19.84 -14.55
C ILE A 438 -4.50 -20.13 -13.60
N PRO A 439 -4.66 -19.96 -12.28
CA PRO A 439 -3.55 -20.06 -11.32
C PRO A 439 -2.91 -21.46 -11.29
N ARG A 440 -3.72 -22.53 -11.42
CA ARG A 440 -3.24 -23.91 -11.37
C ARG A 440 -2.18 -24.21 -12.41
N ASP A 441 -2.38 -23.71 -13.62
CA ASP A 441 -1.53 -24.00 -14.77
C ASP A 441 -0.60 -22.82 -15.12
N ASN A 442 -0.68 -21.72 -14.36
CA ASN A 442 0.05 -20.47 -14.59
C ASN A 442 -0.07 -19.95 -16.03
N GLN A 443 -1.31 -19.95 -16.58
CA GLN A 443 -1.59 -19.54 -17.96
C GLN A 443 -2.61 -18.41 -17.99
N LYS A 444 -2.48 -17.50 -18.95
CA LYS A 444 -3.55 -16.58 -19.35
C LYS A 444 -4.27 -17.14 -20.56
N ILE A 445 -5.57 -16.88 -20.63
CA ILE A 445 -6.39 -17.22 -21.77
C ILE A 445 -7.28 -16.05 -22.17
N THR A 446 -7.64 -15.99 -23.44
CA THR A 446 -8.77 -15.22 -23.92
C THR A 446 -9.96 -16.16 -23.93
N LEU A 447 -10.99 -15.86 -23.11
CA LEU A 447 -12.20 -16.64 -23.01
C LEU A 447 -13.35 -15.90 -23.71
N VAL A 448 -14.08 -16.59 -24.56
CA VAL A 448 -15.30 -16.13 -25.23
C VAL A 448 -16.46 -16.97 -24.72
N LEU A 449 -17.58 -16.34 -24.37
CA LEU A 449 -18.75 -17.08 -23.89
C LEU A 449 -19.35 -17.94 -24.98
N SER A 450 -19.63 -19.19 -24.64
CA SER A 450 -20.35 -20.14 -25.52
C SER A 450 -21.82 -19.73 -25.67
N GLY A 451 -22.35 -19.81 -26.89
CA GLY A 451 -23.77 -19.63 -27.17
C GLY A 451 -24.26 -18.19 -27.09
N LEU A 452 -23.38 -17.21 -26.95
CA LEU A 452 -23.77 -15.81 -26.72
C LEU A 452 -23.03 -14.84 -27.64
N LYS A 453 -23.76 -13.80 -28.07
CA LYS A 453 -23.24 -12.66 -28.82
C LYS A 453 -23.53 -11.38 -28.06
N ALA A 454 -22.52 -10.77 -27.44
CA ALA A 454 -22.64 -9.43 -26.86
C ALA A 454 -22.37 -8.35 -27.91
N PRO A 455 -23.00 -7.17 -27.80
CA PRO A 455 -22.74 -6.04 -28.67
C PRO A 455 -21.26 -5.64 -28.63
N ARG A 456 -20.71 -5.23 -29.77
CA ARG A 456 -19.28 -4.88 -29.91
C ARG A 456 -19.01 -3.49 -29.36
N THR A 457 -18.02 -3.38 -28.51
CA THR A 457 -17.43 -2.10 -28.11
C THR A 457 -16.43 -1.63 -29.16
N ALA A 458 -16.39 -0.33 -29.43
CA ALA A 458 -15.39 0.30 -30.29
C ALA A 458 -13.97 -0.07 -29.83
N ARG A 459 -13.12 -0.49 -30.77
CA ARG A 459 -11.71 -0.82 -30.51
C ARG A 459 -10.81 0.37 -30.69
N ASN A 460 -11.22 1.29 -31.55
CA ASN A 460 -10.49 2.50 -31.90
C ASN A 460 -11.41 3.72 -31.75
N PRO A 461 -10.87 4.94 -31.55
CA PRO A 461 -11.68 6.17 -31.46
C PRO A 461 -12.51 6.48 -32.70
N SER A 462 -12.19 5.86 -33.86
CA SER A 462 -12.90 6.02 -35.13
C SER A 462 -14.09 5.07 -35.29
N GLU A 463 -14.19 4.01 -34.49
CA GLU A 463 -15.29 3.08 -34.52
C GLU A 463 -16.42 3.52 -33.58
N LYS A 464 -17.67 3.29 -33.94
CA LYS A 464 -18.81 3.45 -33.02
C LYS A 464 -19.11 2.12 -32.35
N SER A 465 -19.35 2.17 -31.05
CA SER A 465 -19.86 1.00 -30.31
C SER A 465 -21.29 0.69 -30.78
N GLU A 466 -21.61 -0.60 -30.85
CA GLU A 466 -22.97 -1.06 -31.09
C GLU A 466 -23.90 -0.62 -29.93
N GLU A 467 -25.19 -0.54 -30.20
CA GLU A 467 -26.20 -0.21 -29.19
C GLU A 467 -26.17 -1.26 -28.06
N GLY A 468 -26.17 -0.81 -26.78
CA GLY A 468 -26.08 -1.69 -25.64
C GLY A 468 -24.65 -2.17 -25.28
N ALA A 469 -23.63 -1.88 -26.09
CA ALA A 469 -22.26 -2.37 -25.87
C ALA A 469 -21.64 -1.84 -24.59
N VAL A 470 -21.85 -0.55 -24.30
CA VAL A 470 -21.30 0.10 -23.09
C VAL A 470 -21.93 -0.50 -21.84
N GLN A 471 -23.26 -0.67 -21.84
CA GLN A 471 -24.01 -1.26 -20.71
C GLN A 471 -23.58 -2.72 -20.46
N SER A 472 -23.40 -3.50 -21.55
CA SER A 472 -22.92 -4.87 -21.48
C SER A 472 -21.50 -4.96 -20.89
N LEU A 473 -20.58 -4.08 -21.34
CA LEU A 473 -19.22 -3.97 -20.82
C LEU A 473 -19.19 -3.56 -19.35
N GLU A 474 -19.98 -2.56 -18.96
CA GLU A 474 -20.07 -2.10 -17.56
C GLU A 474 -20.58 -3.19 -16.65
N PHE A 475 -21.65 -3.89 -17.06
CA PHE A 475 -22.18 -5.01 -16.30
C PHE A 475 -21.14 -6.11 -16.12
N ALA A 476 -20.45 -6.51 -17.19
CA ALA A 476 -19.38 -7.50 -17.16
C ALA A 476 -18.23 -7.06 -16.22
N THR A 477 -17.82 -5.79 -16.31
CA THR A 477 -16.77 -5.22 -15.45
C THR A 477 -17.16 -5.27 -13.98
N ARG A 478 -18.38 -4.88 -13.64
CA ARG A 478 -18.87 -4.91 -12.26
C ARG A 478 -18.97 -6.32 -11.68
N GLN A 479 -19.39 -7.29 -12.52
CA GLN A 479 -19.62 -8.66 -12.06
C GLN A 479 -18.34 -9.51 -12.02
N LEU A 480 -17.42 -9.30 -12.94
CA LEU A 480 -16.32 -10.23 -13.17
C LEU A 480 -14.92 -9.66 -13.00
N LEU A 481 -14.70 -8.34 -13.22
CA LEU A 481 -13.34 -7.79 -13.21
C LEU A 481 -12.64 -8.08 -11.89
N GLN A 482 -11.44 -8.67 -11.99
CA GLN A 482 -10.58 -9.05 -10.87
C GLN A 482 -11.21 -10.00 -9.85
N ARG A 483 -12.31 -10.70 -10.22
CA ARG A 483 -12.97 -11.67 -9.34
C ARG A 483 -12.51 -13.08 -9.63
N ASP A 484 -12.56 -13.89 -8.59
CA ASP A 484 -12.40 -15.34 -8.72
C ASP A 484 -13.65 -15.90 -9.39
N VAL A 485 -13.47 -16.80 -10.36
CA VAL A 485 -14.53 -17.43 -11.14
C VAL A 485 -14.22 -18.90 -11.36
N GLU A 486 -15.23 -19.68 -11.68
CA GLU A 486 -15.08 -21.02 -12.23
C GLU A 486 -15.41 -20.98 -13.72
N ILE A 487 -14.56 -21.56 -14.56
CA ILE A 487 -14.77 -21.62 -16.00
C ILE A 487 -14.88 -23.06 -16.47
N ILE A 488 -15.75 -23.30 -17.45
CA ILE A 488 -15.81 -24.56 -18.21
C ILE A 488 -15.41 -24.26 -19.64
N ILE A 489 -14.45 -24.99 -20.17
CA ILE A 489 -13.93 -24.82 -21.53
C ILE A 489 -14.54 -25.87 -22.44
N ASN A 490 -15.24 -25.44 -23.51
CA ASN A 490 -15.93 -26.29 -24.46
C ASN A 490 -15.12 -26.49 -25.76
N GLY A 491 -14.39 -25.45 -26.20
CA GLY A 491 -13.66 -25.45 -27.46
C GLY A 491 -12.67 -24.32 -27.60
N VAL A 492 -12.13 -24.16 -28.80
CA VAL A 492 -11.20 -23.08 -29.20
C VAL A 492 -11.69 -22.50 -30.52
N ASP A 493 -11.70 -21.17 -30.64
CA ASP A 493 -12.02 -20.46 -31.87
C ASP A 493 -10.83 -20.45 -32.86
N LYS A 494 -11.08 -20.05 -34.11
CA LYS A 494 -10.03 -20.00 -35.16
C LYS A 494 -8.86 -19.07 -34.84
N ALA A 495 -9.04 -18.13 -33.93
CA ALA A 495 -8.02 -17.18 -33.49
C ALA A 495 -7.21 -17.65 -32.27
N GLY A 496 -7.51 -18.82 -31.68
CA GLY A 496 -6.89 -19.34 -30.47
C GLY A 496 -7.60 -18.93 -29.19
N GLY A 497 -8.72 -18.22 -29.26
CA GLY A 497 -9.57 -17.93 -28.11
C GLY A 497 -10.30 -19.18 -27.62
N PHE A 498 -10.33 -19.39 -26.31
CA PHE A 498 -11.10 -20.48 -25.72
C PHE A 498 -12.58 -20.10 -25.67
N VAL A 499 -13.43 -21.05 -26.01
CA VAL A 499 -14.89 -20.90 -25.96
C VAL A 499 -15.38 -21.66 -24.74
N GLY A 500 -16.17 -21.02 -23.88
CA GLY A 500 -16.59 -21.63 -22.63
C GLY A 500 -17.61 -20.84 -21.84
N THR A 501 -17.87 -21.27 -20.62
CA THR A 501 -18.86 -20.70 -19.70
C THR A 501 -18.17 -20.19 -18.44
N ILE A 502 -18.65 -19.08 -17.89
CA ILE A 502 -18.18 -18.49 -16.62
C ILE A 502 -19.26 -18.66 -15.55
N TYR A 503 -18.85 -19.14 -14.39
CA TYR A 503 -19.64 -19.17 -13.18
C TYR A 503 -19.01 -18.28 -12.11
N ASN A 504 -19.83 -17.55 -11.38
CA ASN A 504 -19.34 -16.84 -10.21
C ASN A 504 -19.05 -17.81 -9.05
N THR A 505 -18.47 -17.31 -7.96
CA THR A 505 -18.16 -18.13 -6.77
C THR A 505 -19.37 -18.70 -6.04
N LYS A 506 -20.59 -18.25 -6.38
CA LYS A 506 -21.85 -18.78 -5.88
C LYS A 506 -22.41 -19.90 -6.75
N GLY A 507 -21.80 -20.15 -7.90
CA GLY A 507 -22.25 -21.14 -8.87
C GLY A 507 -23.23 -20.62 -9.92
N ASP A 508 -23.55 -19.30 -9.93
CA ASP A 508 -24.47 -18.73 -10.92
C ASP A 508 -23.76 -18.59 -12.27
N ASN A 509 -24.46 -18.97 -13.34
CA ASN A 509 -24.00 -18.79 -14.71
C ASN A 509 -24.07 -17.31 -15.11
N TYR A 510 -22.91 -16.72 -15.38
CA TYR A 510 -22.84 -15.31 -15.78
C TYR A 510 -23.53 -15.05 -17.13
N GLY A 511 -23.43 -15.97 -18.09
CA GLY A 511 -24.08 -15.84 -19.41
C GLY A 511 -25.60 -15.72 -19.31
N LEU A 512 -26.23 -16.55 -18.50
CA LEU A 512 -27.68 -16.45 -18.23
C LEU A 512 -28.06 -15.10 -17.63
N SER A 513 -27.24 -14.59 -16.70
CA SER A 513 -27.46 -13.28 -16.06
C SER A 513 -27.32 -12.13 -17.05
N LEU A 514 -26.45 -12.27 -18.05
CA LEU A 514 -26.22 -11.28 -19.10
C LEU A 514 -27.43 -11.24 -20.07
N VAL A 515 -27.87 -12.41 -20.56
CA VAL A 515 -28.98 -12.53 -21.50
C VAL A 515 -30.30 -12.07 -20.87
N ARG A 516 -30.62 -12.51 -19.65
CA ARG A 516 -31.85 -12.10 -18.93
C ARG A 516 -32.00 -10.59 -18.76
N ARG A 517 -30.87 -9.85 -18.79
CA ARG A 517 -30.86 -8.38 -18.74
C ARG A 517 -30.91 -7.71 -20.11
N GLY A 518 -30.99 -8.49 -21.19
CA GLY A 518 -30.96 -7.99 -22.56
C GLY A 518 -29.59 -7.39 -22.94
N LEU A 519 -28.50 -7.83 -22.33
CA LEU A 519 -27.15 -7.29 -22.58
C LEU A 519 -26.33 -8.17 -23.54
N ALA A 520 -26.90 -9.26 -24.01
CA ALA A 520 -26.42 -10.12 -25.09
C ALA A 520 -27.61 -10.86 -25.72
N SER A 521 -27.42 -11.28 -26.96
CA SER A 521 -28.31 -12.19 -27.67
C SER A 521 -27.78 -13.62 -27.64
N VAL A 522 -28.67 -14.60 -27.81
CA VAL A 522 -28.31 -16.01 -27.96
C VAL A 522 -27.85 -16.25 -29.40
N HIS A 523 -26.76 -17.00 -29.57
CA HIS A 523 -26.29 -17.47 -30.86
C HIS A 523 -26.75 -18.92 -31.03
N GLU A 524 -27.89 -19.14 -31.67
CA GLU A 524 -28.63 -20.41 -31.75
C GLU A 524 -27.73 -21.61 -32.00
N TYR A 525 -27.05 -21.62 -33.13
CA TYR A 525 -26.17 -22.74 -33.54
C TYR A 525 -25.13 -23.16 -32.48
N SER A 526 -24.57 -22.21 -31.73
CA SER A 526 -23.58 -22.53 -30.70
C SER A 526 -24.21 -22.76 -29.32
N ALA A 527 -25.47 -22.35 -29.13
CA ALA A 527 -26.20 -22.54 -27.87
C ALA A 527 -26.80 -23.94 -27.77
N GLU A 528 -27.31 -24.51 -28.89
CA GLU A 528 -27.95 -25.85 -28.94
C GLU A 528 -27.10 -26.97 -28.35
N SER A 529 -25.79 -26.87 -28.48
CA SER A 529 -24.85 -27.88 -27.93
C SER A 529 -24.59 -27.74 -26.41
N LEU A 530 -25.15 -26.71 -25.77
CA LEU A 530 -24.92 -26.43 -24.36
C LEU A 530 -25.99 -27.11 -23.47
N PRO A 531 -25.59 -27.66 -22.29
CA PRO A 531 -26.53 -28.34 -21.40
C PRO A 531 -27.58 -27.41 -20.76
N PHE A 532 -27.49 -26.11 -20.98
CA PHE A 532 -28.38 -25.06 -20.47
C PHE A 532 -28.94 -24.20 -21.61
N ALA A 533 -29.05 -24.74 -22.83
CA ALA A 533 -29.58 -24.05 -24.02
C ALA A 533 -30.99 -23.52 -23.78
N ASP A 534 -31.90 -24.36 -23.30
CA ASP A 534 -33.29 -23.98 -23.02
C ASP A 534 -33.36 -22.77 -22.07
N ALA A 535 -32.56 -22.78 -21.02
CA ALA A 535 -32.50 -21.66 -20.07
C ALA A 535 -31.94 -20.36 -20.68
N LEU A 536 -31.09 -20.45 -21.73
CA LEU A 536 -30.64 -19.27 -22.48
C LEU A 536 -31.77 -18.70 -23.35
N PHE A 537 -32.50 -19.55 -24.07
CA PHE A 537 -33.63 -19.13 -24.90
C PHE A 537 -34.75 -18.53 -24.04
N ASP A 538 -35.07 -19.17 -22.91
CA ASP A 538 -36.07 -18.64 -21.96
C ASP A 538 -35.65 -17.26 -21.41
N ALA A 539 -34.36 -17.10 -21.08
CA ALA A 539 -33.82 -15.83 -20.58
C ALA A 539 -33.82 -14.73 -21.65
N GLU A 540 -33.60 -15.08 -22.93
CA GLU A 540 -33.68 -14.13 -24.03
C GLU A 540 -35.15 -13.73 -24.29
N GLN A 541 -36.07 -14.69 -24.29
CA GLN A 541 -37.49 -14.41 -24.47
C GLN A 541 -38.00 -13.50 -23.34
N GLU A 542 -37.60 -13.76 -22.09
CA GLU A 542 -37.93 -12.89 -20.96
C GLU A 542 -37.39 -11.45 -21.16
N ALA A 543 -36.20 -11.30 -21.73
CA ALA A 543 -35.61 -9.99 -22.02
C ALA A 543 -36.32 -9.29 -23.20
N LYS A 544 -36.71 -10.03 -24.25
CA LYS A 544 -37.52 -9.55 -25.39
C LYS A 544 -38.88 -9.05 -24.93
N ASP A 545 -39.59 -9.83 -24.11
CA ASP A 545 -40.92 -9.49 -23.58
C ASP A 545 -40.90 -8.24 -22.72
N LYS A 546 -39.85 -8.06 -21.93
CA LYS A 546 -39.63 -6.89 -21.07
C LYS A 546 -38.95 -5.72 -21.80
N LYS A 547 -38.58 -5.86 -23.06
CA LYS A 547 -37.89 -4.87 -23.89
C LYS A 547 -36.62 -4.30 -23.19
N LEU A 548 -35.76 -5.18 -22.68
CA LEU A 548 -34.57 -4.80 -21.94
C LEU A 548 -33.34 -4.67 -22.85
N GLY A 549 -32.46 -3.73 -22.55
CA GLY A 549 -31.14 -3.57 -23.17
C GLY A 549 -31.17 -3.50 -24.70
N VAL A 550 -30.60 -4.47 -25.41
CA VAL A 550 -30.59 -4.52 -26.89
C VAL A 550 -31.99 -4.75 -27.49
N TRP A 551 -32.96 -5.16 -26.69
CA TRP A 551 -34.34 -5.47 -27.11
C TRP A 551 -35.32 -4.31 -26.89
N VAL A 552 -34.86 -3.11 -26.58
CA VAL A 552 -35.71 -1.92 -26.33
C VAL A 552 -36.66 -1.66 -27.52
N ASN A 553 -36.13 -1.81 -28.74
CA ASN A 553 -36.91 -1.60 -29.99
C ASN A 553 -37.47 -2.91 -30.58
N TYR A 554 -37.53 -3.98 -29.81
CA TYR A 554 -37.98 -5.29 -30.28
C TYR A 554 -39.42 -5.24 -30.74
N ASN A 555 -39.64 -5.71 -31.98
CA ASN A 555 -40.98 -5.88 -32.58
C ASN A 555 -41.14 -7.32 -33.08
N PRO A 556 -42.00 -8.15 -32.45
CA PRO A 556 -42.18 -9.55 -32.81
C PRO A 556 -42.76 -9.75 -34.21
N ALA A 557 -43.44 -8.75 -34.79
CA ALA A 557 -43.95 -8.84 -36.16
C ALA A 557 -42.81 -8.70 -37.19
N ALA A 558 -41.88 -7.76 -36.95
CA ALA A 558 -40.71 -7.56 -37.82
C ALA A 558 -39.73 -8.76 -37.78
N GLU A 559 -39.61 -9.46 -36.63
CA GLU A 559 -38.79 -10.67 -36.53
C GLU A 559 -39.37 -11.80 -37.38
N ARG A 560 -40.68 -12.03 -37.32
CA ARG A 560 -41.36 -13.04 -38.16
C ARG A 560 -41.26 -12.74 -39.65
N GLU A 561 -41.41 -11.47 -40.04
CA GLU A 561 -41.22 -11.02 -41.43
C GLU A 561 -39.75 -11.28 -41.89
N ALA A 562 -38.78 -10.98 -41.04
CA ALA A 562 -37.35 -11.24 -41.34
C ALA A 562 -37.02 -12.75 -41.42
N GLU A 563 -37.64 -13.59 -40.56
CA GLU A 563 -37.51 -15.05 -40.62
C GLU A 563 -38.13 -15.63 -41.87
N GLU A 564 -39.32 -15.13 -42.27
CA GLU A 564 -40.00 -15.53 -43.53
C GLU A 564 -39.20 -15.10 -44.76
N GLU A 565 -38.62 -13.89 -44.76
CA GLU A 565 -37.73 -13.44 -45.83
C GLU A 565 -36.44 -14.27 -45.90
N ALA A 566 -35.78 -14.55 -44.75
CA ALA A 566 -34.59 -15.39 -44.70
C ALA A 566 -34.86 -16.83 -45.13
N TYR A 567 -36.02 -17.39 -44.75
CA TYR A 567 -36.46 -18.71 -45.20
C TYR A 567 -36.71 -18.74 -46.71
N THR A 568 -37.32 -17.69 -47.26
CA THR A 568 -37.59 -17.56 -48.68
C THR A 568 -36.30 -17.42 -49.49
N GLN A 569 -35.36 -16.60 -49.01
CA GLN A 569 -34.02 -16.45 -49.61
C GLN A 569 -33.23 -17.77 -49.58
N ALA A 570 -33.23 -18.48 -48.43
CA ALA A 570 -32.59 -19.78 -48.33
C ALA A 570 -33.18 -20.84 -49.26
N GLN A 571 -34.52 -20.79 -49.50
CA GLN A 571 -35.15 -21.63 -50.49
C GLN A 571 -34.81 -21.24 -51.94
N GLU A 572 -34.62 -19.96 -52.22
CA GLU A 572 -34.20 -19.47 -53.53
C GLU A 572 -32.73 -19.88 -53.81
N GLU A 573 -31.81 -19.70 -52.84
CA GLU A 573 -30.43 -20.13 -52.90
C GLU A 573 -30.34 -21.66 -53.09
N ALA A 574 -31.12 -22.45 -52.35
CA ALA A 574 -31.16 -23.90 -52.50
C ALA A 574 -31.67 -24.33 -53.90
N LYS A 575 -32.62 -23.60 -54.51
CA LYS A 575 -33.06 -23.82 -55.88
C LYS A 575 -32.07 -23.40 -56.92
N GLU A 576 -31.26 -22.36 -56.66
CA GLU A 576 -30.12 -21.96 -57.52
C GLU A 576 -28.99 -22.98 -57.45
N ASP A 577 -28.69 -23.52 -56.26
CA ASP A 577 -27.74 -24.59 -56.05
C ASP A 577 -28.18 -25.89 -56.72
N GLU A 578 -29.47 -26.27 -56.68
CA GLU A 578 -30.01 -27.41 -57.47
C GLU A 578 -29.87 -27.19 -58.98
N LYS A 579 -30.06 -25.96 -59.47
CA LYS A 579 -29.81 -25.63 -60.87
C LYS A 579 -28.33 -25.66 -61.24
N SER A 580 -27.45 -25.30 -60.33
CA SER A 580 -26.00 -25.37 -60.53
C SER A 580 -25.48 -26.79 -60.47
N THR A 581 -26.09 -27.67 -59.66
CA THR A 581 -25.76 -29.10 -59.62
C THR A 581 -26.17 -29.86 -60.88
N SER A 582 -27.17 -29.35 -61.67
CA SER A 582 -27.51 -29.93 -62.96
C SER A 582 -26.38 -29.81 -64.03
N ASN A 583 -25.38 -28.98 -63.78
CA ASN A 583 -24.19 -28.84 -64.62
C ASN A 583 -22.95 -29.56 -64.05
N LEU A 584 -23.10 -30.35 -62.96
CA LEU A 584 -22.01 -31.18 -62.46
C LEU A 584 -21.74 -32.35 -63.43
N ILE A 585 -20.49 -32.53 -63.75
CA ILE A 585 -20.04 -33.63 -64.61
C ILE A 585 -19.32 -34.61 -63.69
N ASP A 586 -19.73 -35.87 -63.72
CA ASP A 586 -19.04 -36.91 -62.97
C ASP A 586 -17.64 -37.12 -63.57
N ILE A 587 -16.61 -37.01 -62.74
CA ILE A 587 -15.24 -37.19 -63.12
C ILE A 587 -14.59 -38.30 -62.29
N LEU A 588 -13.74 -39.10 -62.95
CA LEU A 588 -12.89 -40.07 -62.28
C LEU A 588 -11.48 -39.48 -62.19
N ILE A 589 -10.94 -39.40 -60.99
CA ILE A 589 -9.53 -38.99 -60.78
C ILE A 589 -8.66 -40.20 -61.14
N SER A 590 -7.91 -40.11 -62.24
CA SER A 590 -7.08 -41.20 -62.73
C SER A 590 -5.62 -41.19 -62.30
N ASP A 591 -5.08 -40.04 -61.92
CA ASP A 591 -3.73 -39.90 -61.38
C ASP A 591 -3.60 -38.64 -60.54
N VAL A 592 -2.81 -38.72 -59.44
CA VAL A 592 -2.52 -37.60 -58.53
C VAL A 592 -1.01 -37.44 -58.40
N ARG A 593 -0.48 -36.27 -58.78
CA ARG A 593 0.94 -35.95 -58.68
C ARG A 593 1.17 -34.93 -57.55
N SER A 594 2.10 -35.25 -56.67
CA SER A 594 2.33 -34.49 -55.42
C SER A 594 3.51 -33.52 -55.45
N SER A 595 4.20 -33.31 -56.57
CA SER A 595 5.38 -32.43 -56.61
C SER A 595 5.55 -31.72 -57.97
N PRO A 596 5.91 -30.41 -58.00
CA PRO A 596 5.97 -29.41 -56.91
C PRO A 596 4.63 -28.71 -56.62
N GLN A 597 3.61 -28.94 -57.41
CA GLN A 597 2.24 -28.48 -57.26
C GLN A 597 1.29 -29.66 -57.34
N PHE A 598 0.32 -29.74 -56.41
CA PHE A 598 -0.71 -30.76 -56.48
C PHE A 598 -1.47 -30.63 -57.80
N SER A 599 -1.36 -31.65 -58.66
CA SER A 599 -2.13 -31.75 -59.90
C SER A 599 -2.76 -33.13 -59.99
N PHE A 600 -3.91 -33.19 -60.55
CA PHE A 600 -4.60 -34.45 -60.78
C PHE A 600 -5.14 -34.48 -62.18
N PHE A 601 -5.15 -35.68 -62.76
CA PHE A 601 -5.75 -35.95 -64.03
C PHE A 601 -7.17 -36.49 -63.84
N VAL A 602 -8.09 -35.96 -64.59
CA VAL A 602 -9.51 -36.32 -64.51
C VAL A 602 -9.96 -36.92 -65.86
N GLN A 603 -10.81 -37.92 -65.76
CA GLN A 603 -11.54 -38.46 -66.89
C GLN A 603 -13.03 -38.21 -66.71
N LEU A 604 -13.68 -37.79 -67.77
CA LEU A 604 -15.15 -37.60 -67.77
C LEU A 604 -15.82 -38.97 -67.80
N VAL A 605 -16.64 -39.27 -66.77
CA VAL A 605 -17.39 -40.55 -66.73
C VAL A 605 -18.42 -40.56 -67.87
N GLY A 606 -18.41 -41.63 -68.67
CA GLY A 606 -19.33 -41.79 -69.80
C GLY A 606 -18.85 -41.23 -71.14
N SER A 607 -17.62 -40.63 -71.23
CA SER A 607 -17.03 -40.27 -72.54
C SER A 607 -16.59 -41.51 -73.32
N GLU A 608 -16.62 -41.40 -74.62
CA GLU A 608 -16.17 -42.51 -75.47
C GLU A 608 -14.74 -42.99 -75.19
N ASP A 609 -13.91 -42.09 -74.72
CA ASP A 609 -12.54 -42.39 -74.33
C ASP A 609 -12.42 -43.13 -73.00
N SER A 610 -13.29 -42.86 -72.04
CA SER A 610 -13.35 -43.59 -70.73
C SER A 610 -13.88 -45.02 -70.96
N GLN A 611 -14.85 -45.22 -71.87
CA GLN A 611 -15.34 -46.55 -72.22
C GLN A 611 -14.29 -47.41 -72.97
N LYS A 612 -13.39 -46.80 -73.73
CA LYS A 612 -12.29 -47.47 -74.33
C LYS A 612 -11.23 -47.92 -73.30
N PHE A 613 -11.01 -47.10 -72.22
CA PHE A 613 -10.06 -47.42 -71.17
C PHE A 613 -10.57 -48.52 -70.22
N GLU A 614 -11.82 -48.58 -69.90
CA GLU A 614 -12.42 -49.68 -69.16
C GLU A 614 -12.32 -51.04 -69.90
N ARG A 615 -12.33 -51.01 -71.21
CA ARG A 615 -12.09 -52.24 -72.04
C ARG A 615 -10.63 -52.69 -72.00
N TRP A 616 -9.65 -51.87 -71.72
CA TRP A 616 -8.22 -52.24 -71.67
C TRP A 616 -7.71 -52.70 -70.29
N VAL A 617 -8.44 -52.37 -69.20
CA VAL A 617 -8.10 -52.76 -67.79
C VAL A 617 -8.66 -54.18 -67.48
N ILE A 618 -9.44 -54.79 -68.35
CA ILE A 618 -9.97 -56.16 -68.20
C ILE A 618 -9.14 -57.21 -68.98
N TYR A 619 -7.92 -56.86 -69.40
CA TYR A 619 -6.98 -57.81 -69.92
C TYR A 619 -5.68 -57.85 -69.17
#